data_45f4589af240a0bfe462cf42d2487110
#
_entry.id   45f4589af240a0bfe462cf42d2487110
#
_cell.length_a   1.000
_cell.length_b   1.000
_cell.length_c   1.000
_cell.angle_alpha   90.00
_cell.angle_beta   90.00
_cell.angle_gamma   90.00
#
_symmetry.space_group_name_H-M   'P 1'
#
loop_
_entity.id
_entity.type
_entity.pdbx_description
1 polymer ?
#
loop_
_entity_poly.entity_id
_entity_poly.type
_entity_poly.pdbx_seq_one_letter_code
_entity_poly.pdbx_strand_id
1 'polypeptide(L)'
;MMRIFAIIPLFLVLLLAPTSFVNAEVFDGDIIGTLDVYTNQLVYAPGDPIFVHGLATAKEPIIIRLFTPDGTIAEFEQLMTNTDGSFQHFLMEWDDPTTNLPYGTYILEVISNQQGGISKKLEIKFSSTSDFIKIPIERTV
;
A
#
# COMPACT_ATOMS: atom_id res chain seq x y z
N MET A 1 -1.02 8.76 68.17
CA MET A 1 -1.24 9.70 67.33
C MET A 1 -0.33 9.92 66.28
N MET A 2 0.79 9.61 66.26
CA MET A 2 1.63 9.89 65.27
C MET A 2 1.81 8.82 64.32
N ARG A 3 1.19 7.85 64.30
CA ARG A 3 1.45 6.81 63.40
C ARG A 3 1.05 7.11 62.03
N ILE A 4 0.35 7.99 61.77
CA ILE A 4 -0.15 8.21 60.48
C ILE A 4 0.79 8.56 59.44
N PHE A 5 1.85 9.11 59.76
CA PHE A 5 2.69 9.58 58.74
C PHE A 5 3.33 8.59 57.92
N ALA A 6 3.47 7.47 58.26
CA ALA A 6 4.18 6.52 57.45
C ALA A 6 3.58 6.26 56.10
N ILE A 7 2.40 6.54 55.97
CA ILE A 7 1.80 6.20 54.72
C ILE A 7 2.21 7.01 53.56
N ILE A 8 2.57 8.18 53.80
CA ILE A 8 2.89 9.02 52.71
C ILE A 8 3.89 8.53 51.76
N PRO A 9 4.96 8.05 52.16
CA PRO A 9 5.97 7.66 51.22
C PRO A 9 5.53 6.66 50.21
N LEU A 10 4.59 5.89 50.57
CA LEU A 10 4.18 4.92 49.67
C LEU A 10 3.69 5.45 48.42
N PHE A 11 2.97 6.49 48.47
CA PHE A 11 2.45 7.00 47.28
C PHE A 11 3.49 7.41 46.32
N LEU A 12 4.51 7.93 46.78
CA LEU A 12 5.50 8.40 45.88
C LEU A 12 6.03 7.32 45.05
N VAL A 13 6.18 6.23 45.64
CA VAL A 13 6.72 5.15 44.87
C VAL A 13 5.86 4.80 43.72
N LEU A 14 4.62 4.81 43.92
CA LEU A 14 3.77 4.41 42.88
C LEU A 14 3.87 5.29 41.68
N LEU A 15 4.09 6.50 41.92
CA LEU A 15 4.12 7.38 40.83
C LEU A 15 5.25 7.12 39.92
N LEU A 16 6.29 6.59 40.43
CA LEU A 16 7.38 6.38 39.55
C LEU A 16 7.17 5.31 38.57
N ALA A 17 6.48 4.35 38.90
CA ALA A 17 6.30 3.26 38.00
C ALA A 17 5.89 3.65 36.62
N PRO A 18 5.02 4.46 36.49
CA PRO A 18 4.48 4.71 35.20
C PRO A 18 5.43 5.19 34.16
N THR A 19 6.46 5.70 34.56
CA THR A 19 7.29 6.26 33.58
C THR A 19 8.02 5.29 32.77
N SER A 20 8.02 4.14 33.14
CA SER A 20 8.86 3.27 32.39
C SER A 20 8.47 2.98 31.05
N PHE A 21 7.29 3.06 30.71
CA PHE A 21 7.09 2.59 29.41
C PHE A 21 7.43 3.46 28.39
N VAL A 22 7.80 4.53 28.60
CA VAL A 22 8.09 5.38 27.55
C VAL A 22 8.96 4.82 26.56
N ASN A 23 9.82 4.08 26.87
CA ASN A 23 10.73 3.69 25.93
C ASN A 23 10.27 2.93 24.80
N ALA A 24 9.31 2.43 24.86
CA ALA A 24 8.96 1.60 23.81
C ALA A 24 9.11 2.08 22.47
N GLU A 25 8.81 3.17 22.21
CA GLU A 25 8.81 3.57 20.94
C GLU A 25 9.97 3.73 20.25
N VAL A 26 10.87 3.76 20.84
CA VAL A 26 11.99 3.99 20.19
C VAL A 26 12.22 3.34 18.99
N PHE A 27 12.17 2.21 18.93
CA PHE A 27 12.65 1.57 17.83
C PHE A 27 11.92 1.64 16.65
N ASP A 28 10.90 2.07 16.71
CA ASP A 28 10.18 2.02 15.54
C ASP A 28 10.82 2.70 14.46
N GLY A 29 11.66 3.55 14.68
CA GLY A 29 12.17 4.24 13.58
C GLY A 29 12.86 3.43 12.60
N ASP A 30 13.41 2.41 12.97
CA ASP A 30 14.13 1.75 11.97
C ASP A 30 13.28 0.88 11.21
N ILE A 31 12.12 0.73 11.48
CA ILE A 31 11.34 -0.09 10.70
C ILE A 31 10.94 0.66 9.54
N ILE A 32 11.75 0.76 8.59
CA ILE A 32 11.41 1.41 7.42
C ILE A 32 10.47 0.58 6.71
N GLY A 33 9.35 0.92 6.61
CA GLY A 33 8.39 0.15 5.90
C GLY A 33 8.79 -0.03 4.49
N THR A 34 8.48 -1.11 3.92
CA THR A 34 8.72 -1.34 2.53
C THR A 34 7.38 -1.46 1.86
N LEU A 35 7.29 -0.96 0.70
CA LEU A 35 6.08 -1.09 -0.10
C LEU A 35 6.54 -1.37 -1.53
N ASP A 36 6.35 -2.60 -1.97
CA ASP A 36 6.68 -2.97 -3.33
C ASP A 36 5.40 -3.21 -4.08
N VAL A 37 5.31 -2.71 -5.28
CA VAL A 37 4.09 -2.78 -6.06
C VAL A 37 4.44 -3.17 -7.48
N TYR A 38 3.69 -4.11 -8.02
CA TYR A 38 3.88 -4.59 -9.38
C TYR A 38 2.53 -4.79 -10.05
N THR A 39 2.52 -4.75 -11.35
CA THR A 39 1.33 -5.10 -12.12
C THR A 39 1.71 -6.21 -13.08
N ASN A 40 0.71 -6.90 -13.59
CA ASN A 40 0.95 -8.02 -14.49
C ASN A 40 1.46 -7.56 -15.85
N GLN A 41 1.23 -6.31 -16.23
CA GLN A 41 1.73 -5.75 -17.48
C GLN A 41 2.02 -4.28 -17.29
N LEU A 42 2.75 -3.67 -18.19
CA LEU A 42 2.95 -2.24 -18.19
C LEU A 42 2.17 -1.57 -19.30
N VAL A 43 1.80 -2.32 -20.32
CA VAL A 43 0.99 -1.80 -21.41
C VAL A 43 -0.20 -2.72 -21.57
N TYR A 44 -1.39 -2.17 -21.54
CA TYR A 44 -2.62 -2.91 -21.59
C TYR A 44 -3.41 -2.55 -22.82
N ALA A 45 -4.15 -3.49 -23.35
CA ALA A 45 -5.07 -3.29 -24.45
C ALA A 45 -6.48 -3.64 -24.01
N PRO A 46 -7.50 -3.28 -24.78
CA PRO A 46 -8.86 -3.65 -24.42
C PRO A 46 -8.98 -5.16 -24.22
N GLY A 47 -9.61 -5.54 -23.14
CA GLY A 47 -9.78 -6.93 -22.77
C GLY A 47 -8.75 -7.42 -21.78
N ASP A 48 -7.68 -6.70 -21.56
CA ASP A 48 -6.66 -7.15 -20.63
C ASP A 48 -7.06 -6.83 -19.19
N PRO A 49 -6.84 -7.75 -18.27
CA PRO A 49 -7.11 -7.46 -16.85
C PRO A 49 -5.90 -6.84 -16.19
N ILE A 50 -6.15 -5.97 -15.22
CA ILE A 50 -5.08 -5.45 -14.39
C ILE A 50 -5.10 -6.18 -13.07
N PHE A 51 -3.98 -6.80 -12.73
CA PHE A 51 -3.78 -7.34 -11.40
C PHE A 51 -2.67 -6.54 -10.75
N VAL A 52 -2.91 -6.11 -9.50
CA VAL A 52 -1.92 -5.37 -8.72
C VAL A 52 -1.46 -6.29 -7.62
N HIS A 53 -0.17 -6.44 -7.44
CA HIS A 53 0.33 -7.30 -6.39
C HIS A 53 1.58 -6.68 -5.79
N GLY A 54 1.94 -7.12 -4.62
CA GLY A 54 3.09 -6.54 -3.97
C GLY A 54 3.28 -7.02 -2.56
N LEU A 55 4.07 -6.25 -1.83
CA LEU A 55 4.42 -6.59 -0.48
C LEU A 55 4.42 -5.33 0.36
N ALA A 56 3.79 -5.37 1.50
CA ALA A 56 3.72 -4.27 2.43
C ALA A 56 3.83 -4.82 3.84
N THR A 57 3.34 -4.13 4.83
CA THR A 57 3.33 -4.64 6.18
C THR A 57 2.21 -5.67 6.32
N ALA A 58 2.42 -6.63 7.19
CA ALA A 58 1.42 -7.69 7.41
C ALA A 58 0.12 -7.13 7.95
N LYS A 59 -0.97 -7.59 7.42
CA LYS A 59 -2.29 -7.26 7.90
C LYS A 59 -2.54 -5.77 7.98
N GLU A 60 -2.13 -5.03 7.02
CA GLU A 60 -2.39 -3.60 7.01
C GLU A 60 -3.36 -3.24 5.91
N PRO A 61 -4.14 -2.19 6.11
CA PRO A 61 -5.02 -1.71 5.05
C PRO A 61 -4.20 -0.92 4.05
N ILE A 62 -4.41 -1.19 2.78
CA ILE A 62 -3.77 -0.42 1.72
C ILE A 62 -4.86 0.09 0.79
N ILE A 63 -4.55 1.18 0.11
CA ILE A 63 -5.46 1.80 -0.82
C ILE A 63 -4.82 1.76 -2.19
N ILE A 64 -5.59 1.38 -3.19
CA ILE A 64 -5.14 1.37 -4.57
C ILE A 64 -6.00 2.36 -5.35
N ARG A 65 -5.36 3.25 -6.09
CA ARG A 65 -6.06 4.21 -6.92
C ARG A 65 -5.49 4.17 -8.32
N LEU A 66 -6.36 4.25 -9.31
CA LEU A 66 -5.93 4.34 -10.68
C LEU A 66 -6.40 5.68 -11.24
N PHE A 67 -5.47 6.48 -11.75
CA PHE A 67 -5.78 7.80 -12.26
C PHE A 67 -5.72 7.77 -13.79
N THR A 68 -6.68 8.40 -14.41
CA THR A 68 -6.72 8.54 -15.86
C THR A 68 -5.68 9.55 -16.31
N PRO A 69 -5.45 9.67 -17.62
CA PRO A 69 -4.47 10.64 -18.10
C PRO A 69 -4.76 12.08 -17.68
N ASP A 70 -6.02 12.43 -17.46
CA ASP A 70 -6.31 13.77 -17.02
C ASP A 70 -6.35 13.90 -15.50
N GLY A 71 -6.00 12.88 -14.78
CA GLY A 71 -5.87 12.96 -13.34
C GLY A 71 -7.10 12.61 -12.53
N THR A 72 -8.19 12.19 -13.16
CA THR A 72 -9.34 11.79 -12.38
C THR A 72 -9.18 10.33 -11.96
N ILE A 73 -9.90 9.94 -10.93
CA ILE A 73 -9.80 8.59 -10.43
C ILE A 73 -10.69 7.66 -11.23
N ALA A 74 -10.09 6.67 -11.84
CA ALA A 74 -10.83 5.65 -12.57
C ALA A 74 -11.23 4.50 -11.67
N GLU A 75 -10.39 4.12 -10.71
CA GLU A 75 -10.68 3.03 -9.80
C GLU A 75 -10.12 3.34 -8.43
N PHE A 76 -10.81 2.85 -7.42
CA PHE A 76 -10.40 3.04 -6.05
C PHE A 76 -10.74 1.77 -5.29
N GLU A 77 -9.76 1.19 -4.61
CA GLU A 77 -9.98 -0.03 -3.84
C GLU A 77 -9.24 0.04 -2.52
N GLN A 78 -9.79 -0.62 -1.53
CA GLN A 78 -9.13 -0.72 -0.24
C GLN A 78 -9.12 -2.19 0.14
N LEU A 79 -8.00 -2.71 0.56
CA LEU A 79 -7.93 -4.11 0.93
C LEU A 79 -6.92 -4.29 2.05
N MET A 80 -6.92 -5.47 2.63
CA MET A 80 -6.04 -5.77 3.74
C MET A 80 -4.96 -6.72 3.23
N THR A 81 -3.71 -6.47 3.60
CA THR A 81 -2.66 -7.39 3.20
C THR A 81 -2.74 -8.70 3.98
N ASN A 82 -2.08 -9.70 3.49
CA ASN A 82 -2.07 -11.00 4.12
C ASN A 82 -1.16 -11.01 5.34
N THR A 83 -1.10 -12.14 6.02
CA THR A 83 -0.30 -12.25 7.23
C THR A 83 1.18 -12.11 6.95
N ASP A 84 1.62 -12.31 5.73
CA ASP A 84 3.01 -12.13 5.38
C ASP A 84 3.25 -10.79 4.69
N GLY A 85 2.27 -9.92 4.62
CA GLY A 85 2.40 -8.62 4.00
C GLY A 85 2.13 -8.62 2.52
N SER A 86 1.94 -9.75 1.91
CA SER A 86 1.69 -9.80 0.47
C SER A 86 0.25 -9.41 0.16
N PHE A 87 0.03 -8.96 -1.04
CA PHE A 87 -1.32 -8.68 -1.50
C PHE A 87 -1.39 -8.90 -3.01
N GLN A 88 -2.56 -9.24 -3.48
CA GLN A 88 -2.84 -9.39 -4.88
C GLN A 88 -4.30 -9.07 -5.10
N HIS A 89 -4.59 -8.27 -6.07
CA HIS A 89 -5.96 -7.81 -6.29
C HIS A 89 -6.22 -7.61 -7.76
N PHE A 90 -7.35 -8.11 -8.24
CA PHE A 90 -7.82 -7.83 -9.57
C PHE A 90 -8.46 -6.46 -9.52
N LEU A 91 -7.93 -5.51 -10.27
CA LEU A 91 -8.44 -4.16 -10.19
C LEU A 91 -9.58 -3.92 -11.17
N MET A 92 -9.38 -4.27 -12.40
CA MET A 92 -10.42 -4.12 -13.42
C MET A 92 -9.95 -4.76 -14.69
N GLU A 93 -10.86 -4.87 -15.64
CA GLU A 93 -10.53 -5.29 -16.98
C GLU A 93 -10.70 -4.08 -17.89
N TRP A 94 -9.78 -3.85 -18.80
CA TRP A 94 -9.87 -2.70 -19.70
C TRP A 94 -10.93 -2.95 -20.75
N ASP A 95 -11.88 -2.04 -20.84
CA ASP A 95 -12.88 -2.10 -21.90
C ASP A 95 -12.36 -1.31 -23.10
N ASP A 96 -13.15 -1.25 -24.14
CA ASP A 96 -12.80 -0.38 -25.25
C ASP A 96 -12.68 1.04 -24.77
N PRO A 97 -11.81 1.85 -25.36
CA PRO A 97 -11.60 3.18 -24.87
C PRO A 97 -12.84 4.06 -25.00
N THR A 98 -13.03 4.92 -24.03
CA THR A 98 -14.13 5.86 -24.03
C THR A 98 -13.58 7.22 -23.66
N THR A 99 -14.46 8.22 -23.61
CA THR A 99 -14.05 9.54 -23.23
C THR A 99 -13.56 9.55 -21.79
N ASN A 100 -14.16 8.74 -20.92
CA ASN A 100 -13.76 8.72 -19.52
C ASN A 100 -12.63 7.75 -19.28
N LEU A 101 -12.37 6.87 -20.18
CA LEU A 101 -11.29 5.92 -20.02
C LEU A 101 -10.53 5.79 -21.34
N PRO A 102 -9.85 6.84 -21.76
CA PRO A 102 -9.23 6.88 -23.07
C PRO A 102 -7.89 6.15 -23.09
N TYR A 103 -7.36 5.93 -24.27
CA TYR A 103 -6.00 5.48 -24.39
C TYR A 103 -5.07 6.55 -23.81
N GLY A 104 -3.98 6.13 -23.23
CA GLY A 104 -3.01 7.08 -22.69
C GLY A 104 -2.24 6.49 -21.52
N THR A 105 -1.56 7.35 -20.82
CA THR A 105 -0.76 6.96 -19.65
C THR A 105 -1.56 7.18 -18.39
N TYR A 106 -1.68 6.12 -17.61
CA TYR A 106 -2.41 6.12 -16.36
C TYR A 106 -1.41 5.99 -15.22
N ILE A 107 -1.79 6.46 -14.06
CA ILE A 107 -0.95 6.33 -12.88
C ILE A 107 -1.66 5.43 -11.89
N LEU A 108 -0.99 4.37 -11.52
CA LEU A 108 -1.49 3.49 -10.47
C LEU A 108 -0.76 3.87 -9.19
N GLU A 109 -1.50 4.14 -8.13
CA GLU A 109 -0.91 4.51 -6.87
C GLU A 109 -1.38 3.56 -5.78
N VAL A 110 -0.45 3.08 -4.96
CA VAL A 110 -0.78 2.23 -3.83
C VAL A 110 -0.26 2.93 -2.59
N ILE A 111 -1.09 3.05 -1.57
CA ILE A 111 -0.77 3.77 -0.36
C ILE A 111 -0.85 2.83 0.82
N SER A 112 0.21 2.84 1.63
CA SER A 112 0.23 2.06 2.85
C SER A 112 -0.09 3.00 4.00
N ASN A 113 -1.23 2.79 4.63
CA ASN A 113 -1.64 3.67 5.70
C ASN A 113 -0.86 3.48 6.97
N GLN A 114 -0.45 2.28 7.26
CA GLN A 114 0.24 2.04 8.50
C GLN A 114 1.63 2.57 8.52
N GLN A 115 2.21 2.80 7.36
CA GLN A 115 3.57 3.25 7.32
C GLN A 115 3.64 4.75 7.11
N GLY A 116 2.71 5.48 7.64
CA GLY A 116 2.76 6.93 7.56
C GLY A 116 2.37 7.48 6.22
N GLY A 117 1.65 6.71 5.46
CA GLY A 117 1.21 7.22 4.18
C GLY A 117 2.20 7.02 3.05
N ILE A 118 3.13 6.12 3.21
CA ILE A 118 4.04 5.82 2.12
C ILE A 118 3.27 5.38 0.90
N SER A 119 3.64 5.86 -0.25
CA SER A 119 2.95 5.47 -1.47
C SER A 119 3.94 5.14 -2.57
N LYS A 120 3.51 4.33 -3.52
CA LYS A 120 4.24 4.00 -4.71
C LYS A 120 3.38 4.28 -5.90
N LYS A 121 3.97 4.81 -6.94
CA LYS A 121 3.26 5.11 -8.18
C LYS A 121 3.91 4.38 -9.33
N LEU A 122 3.09 3.83 -10.21
CA LEU A 122 3.55 3.18 -11.41
C LEU A 122 2.86 3.81 -12.60
N GLU A 123 3.60 4.01 -13.66
CA GLU A 123 2.99 4.42 -14.92
C GLU A 123 2.60 3.19 -15.69
N ILE A 124 1.38 3.13 -16.16
CA ILE A 124 0.95 2.05 -17.01
C ILE A 124 0.27 2.69 -18.22
N LYS A 125 0.25 1.98 -19.31
CA LYS A 125 -0.25 2.54 -20.54
C LYS A 125 -1.43 1.74 -21.03
N PHE A 126 -2.46 2.42 -21.49
CA PHE A 126 -3.58 1.76 -22.13
C PHE A 126 -3.48 2.12 -23.60
N SER A 127 -3.36 1.14 -24.47
CA SER A 127 -3.20 1.40 -25.90
C SER A 127 -3.91 0.32 -26.71
N SER A 128 -3.89 0.46 -28.01
CA SER A 128 -4.60 -0.48 -28.85
C SER A 128 -3.96 -1.86 -28.85
N THR A 129 -2.69 -1.95 -28.43
CA THR A 129 -2.02 -3.25 -28.35
C THR A 129 -1.21 -3.28 -27.08
N SER A 130 -1.11 -4.44 -26.45
CA SER A 130 -0.32 -4.59 -25.24
C SER A 130 1.07 -5.06 -25.61
N ASP A 131 2.00 -4.85 -24.69
CA ASP A 131 3.33 -5.32 -24.96
C ASP A 131 3.50 -6.76 -24.56
N PHE A 132 2.47 -7.37 -24.05
CA PHE A 132 2.55 -8.76 -23.66
C PHE A 132 2.92 -9.61 -24.82
N ILE A 133 2.53 -9.23 -26.00
CA ILE A 133 2.76 -10.03 -27.16
C ILE A 133 4.22 -10.14 -27.48
N LYS A 134 5.01 -9.22 -27.12
CA LYS A 134 6.38 -9.29 -27.51
C LYS A 134 7.19 -10.24 -26.72
N ILE A 135 6.78 -10.53 -25.53
CA ILE A 135 7.55 -11.37 -24.70
C ILE A 135 7.77 -12.74 -25.20
N PRO A 136 6.80 -13.41 -25.68
CA PRO A 136 6.99 -14.80 -26.08
C PRO A 136 7.90 -14.93 -27.26
N ILE A 137 8.05 -13.92 -28.00
CA ILE A 137 8.81 -14.08 -29.19
C ILE A 137 10.22 -14.40 -28.95
N GLU A 138 10.82 -13.78 -28.04
CA GLU A 138 12.18 -14.08 -27.86
C GLU A 138 12.39 -15.35 -27.21
N ARG A 139 11.45 -15.83 -26.57
CA ARG A 139 11.71 -17.06 -25.93
C ARG A 139 11.75 -18.15 -26.86
N THR A 140 11.20 -18.04 -27.96
CA THR A 140 11.07 -19.17 -28.79
C THR A 140 12.32 -19.56 -29.39
N VAL A 141 13.32 -18.88 -29.22
CA VAL A 141 14.53 -19.32 -29.76
C VAL A 141 15.14 -20.40 -29.02
#